data_8b661eaf2a884472d5d371337e2457bb
#
_entry.id   8b661eaf2a884472d5d371337e2457bb
#
_cell.length_a   1.000
_cell.length_b   1.000
_cell.length_c   1.000
_cell.angle_alpha   90.00
_cell.angle_beta   90.00
_cell.angle_gamma   90.00
#
_symmetry.space_group_name_H-M   'P 1'
#
loop_
_entity.id
_entity.type
_entity.pdbx_description
1 polymer ?
#
loop_
_entity_poly.entity_id
_entity_poly.type
_entity_poly.pdbx_seq_one_letter_code
_entity_poly.pdbx_strand_id
1 'polypeptide(L)'
;MVSVNATVNSIPADPTTQNAFSCGPGSVTLNATSTEQLYWYDSATGGTLLLTGSSFITPSILTTTTYYVEAGDICRSNRIAVIASINAVSEISSFTSSNSCGEGIITLEAISSDPISWYDSPGGTLLGTGNTFNTPLLTASQTFY
;
A
#
# COMPACT_ATOMS: atom_id res chain seq x y z
N MET A 1 16.05 11.88 60.76
CA MET A 1 16.14 10.87 59.71
C MET A 1 15.43 11.43 58.51
N VAL A 2 16.07 11.41 57.33
CA VAL A 2 15.46 11.77 56.06
C VAL A 2 15.17 10.47 55.33
N SER A 3 13.93 10.27 54.85
CA SER A 3 13.55 9.10 54.07
C SER A 3 13.72 9.40 52.59
N VAL A 4 14.28 8.46 51.84
CA VAL A 4 14.43 8.51 50.39
C VAL A 4 13.69 7.30 49.80
N ASN A 5 12.80 7.52 48.84
CA ASN A 5 12.06 6.47 48.14
C ASN A 5 12.75 6.06 46.85
N ALA A 6 12.90 4.75 46.64
CA ALA A 6 13.27 4.17 45.37
C ALA A 6 12.02 3.56 44.71
N THR A 7 11.73 3.96 43.47
CA THR A 7 10.54 3.50 42.72
C THR A 7 11.01 2.63 41.55
N VAL A 8 10.37 1.47 41.37
CA VAL A 8 10.56 0.58 40.23
C VAL A 8 9.29 0.66 39.37
N ASN A 9 9.45 1.09 38.14
CA ASN A 9 8.35 1.14 37.16
C ASN A 9 8.35 -0.13 36.31
N SER A 10 7.18 -0.61 35.95
CA SER A 10 7.03 -1.74 35.03
C SER A 10 7.37 -1.36 33.59
N ILE A 11 7.94 -2.31 32.84
CA ILE A 11 8.10 -2.17 31.39
C ILE A 11 6.72 -2.36 30.74
N PRO A 12 6.28 -1.45 29.86
CA PRO A 12 5.02 -1.60 29.11
C PRO A 12 5.03 -2.84 28.21
N ALA A 13 3.84 -3.34 27.87
CA ALA A 13 3.69 -4.35 26.83
C ALA A 13 4.08 -3.78 25.45
N ASP A 14 4.59 -4.64 24.60
CA ASP A 14 4.90 -4.28 23.22
C ASP A 14 3.63 -3.84 22.47
N PRO A 15 3.70 -2.81 21.61
CA PRO A 15 2.54 -2.38 20.83
C PRO A 15 2.11 -3.43 19.82
N THR A 16 0.80 -3.51 19.55
CA THR A 16 0.26 -4.28 18.43
C THR A 16 0.30 -3.41 17.18
N THR A 17 0.83 -3.95 16.08
CA THR A 17 1.09 -3.20 14.85
C THR A 17 0.38 -3.80 13.65
N GLN A 18 0.17 -2.98 12.62
CA GLN A 18 -0.41 -3.38 11.34
C GLN A 18 0.45 -2.85 10.20
N ASN A 19 0.98 -3.78 9.36
CA ASN A 19 1.65 -3.43 8.12
C ASN A 19 0.62 -2.84 7.13
N ALA A 20 1.10 -1.99 6.24
CA ALA A 20 0.26 -1.40 5.19
C ALA A 20 1.03 -1.32 3.87
N PHE A 21 0.31 -1.10 2.77
CA PHE A 21 0.92 -1.06 1.43
C PHE A 21 0.32 0.05 0.56
N SER A 22 1.07 0.39 -0.49
CA SER A 22 0.62 1.21 -1.62
C SER A 22 0.99 0.52 -2.93
N CYS A 23 0.19 0.71 -3.96
CA CYS A 23 0.54 0.37 -5.34
C CYS A 23 1.30 1.55 -5.94
N GLY A 24 2.57 1.34 -6.25
CA GLY A 24 3.49 2.38 -6.70
C GLY A 24 4.01 3.28 -5.58
N PRO A 25 5.01 4.14 -5.91
CA PRO A 25 5.60 5.09 -4.98
C PRO A 25 4.56 6.01 -4.33
N GLY A 26 4.70 6.25 -3.04
CA GLY A 26 3.74 7.08 -2.31
C GLY A 26 3.90 7.03 -0.81
N SER A 27 3.00 7.70 -0.10
CA SER A 27 2.91 7.66 1.36
C SER A 27 2.02 6.52 1.80
N VAL A 28 2.38 5.88 2.90
CA VAL A 28 1.63 4.76 3.51
C VAL A 28 1.27 5.14 4.94
N THR A 29 0.05 4.84 5.36
CA THR A 29 -0.38 5.04 6.74
C THR A 29 -0.19 3.76 7.55
N LEU A 30 0.70 3.79 8.52
CA LEU A 30 0.96 2.72 9.47
C LEU A 30 0.20 2.97 10.77
N ASN A 31 -0.29 1.91 11.40
CA ASN A 31 -1.03 2.00 12.65
C ASN A 31 -0.44 1.07 13.71
N ALA A 32 -0.50 1.54 14.96
CA ALA A 32 -0.15 0.76 16.14
C ALA A 32 -1.13 1.06 17.27
N THR A 33 -1.31 0.10 18.17
CA THR A 33 -2.16 0.25 19.35
C THR A 33 -1.41 -0.15 20.62
N SER A 34 -1.59 0.61 21.67
CA SER A 34 -1.09 0.37 23.02
C SER A 34 -1.96 1.12 24.03
N THR A 35 -1.90 0.76 25.29
CA THR A 35 -2.46 1.55 26.41
C THR A 35 -1.60 2.77 26.74
N GLU A 36 -0.33 2.75 26.34
CA GLU A 36 0.66 3.78 26.61
C GLU A 36 0.93 4.65 25.37
N GLN A 37 1.65 5.76 25.55
CA GLN A 37 2.07 6.64 24.46
C GLN A 37 2.94 5.88 23.46
N LEU A 38 2.71 6.06 22.17
CA LEU A 38 3.44 5.43 21.07
C LEU A 38 4.44 6.41 20.43
N TYR A 39 5.62 5.87 20.07
CA TYR A 39 6.75 6.62 19.49
C TYR A 39 7.28 5.86 18.28
N TRP A 40 7.32 6.52 17.13
CA TRP A 40 7.76 5.97 15.85
C TRP A 40 9.16 6.40 15.49
N TYR A 41 9.96 5.47 14.96
CA TYR A 41 11.37 5.64 14.61
C TYR A 41 11.70 5.08 13.23
N ASP A 42 12.80 5.58 12.66
CA ASP A 42 13.39 5.09 11.42
C ASP A 42 14.33 3.88 11.61
N SER A 43 14.63 3.48 12.84
CA SER A 43 15.60 2.43 13.14
C SER A 43 15.18 1.59 14.34
N ALA A 44 15.60 0.31 14.33
CA ALA A 44 15.36 -0.64 15.42
C ALA A 44 16.03 -0.23 16.73
N THR A 45 17.19 0.43 16.66
CA THR A 45 17.94 0.93 17.81
C THR A 45 18.53 2.29 17.48
N GLY A 46 18.54 3.22 18.44
CA GLY A 46 18.93 4.59 18.14
C GLY A 46 17.95 5.24 17.14
N GLY A 47 18.48 5.91 16.12
CA GLY A 47 17.70 6.54 15.04
C GLY A 47 16.95 7.78 15.49
N THR A 48 16.10 8.30 14.57
CA THR A 48 15.36 9.54 14.74
C THR A 48 13.93 9.26 15.17
N LEU A 49 13.42 9.98 16.16
CA LEU A 49 11.99 10.02 16.49
C LEU A 49 11.25 10.75 15.37
N LEU A 50 10.35 10.05 14.70
CA LEU A 50 9.59 10.55 13.55
C LEU A 50 8.26 11.18 13.98
N LEU A 51 7.53 10.48 14.87
CA LEU A 51 6.20 10.89 15.33
C LEU A 51 5.85 10.25 16.67
N THR A 52 4.91 10.86 17.37
CA THR A 52 4.21 10.28 18.54
C THR A 52 2.73 10.12 18.21
N GLY A 53 2.13 8.97 18.59
CA GLY A 53 0.71 8.68 18.37
C GLY A 53 0.45 7.34 17.71
N SER A 54 -0.81 6.97 17.55
CA SER A 54 -1.25 5.65 17.07
C SER A 54 -1.18 5.47 15.55
N SER A 55 -1.06 6.55 14.78
CA SER A 55 -1.02 6.52 13.32
C SER A 55 0.18 7.33 12.83
N PHE A 56 0.96 6.74 11.93
CA PHE A 56 2.12 7.38 11.30
C PHE A 56 1.96 7.34 9.78
N ILE A 57 1.89 8.52 9.15
CA ILE A 57 1.92 8.68 7.70
C ILE A 57 3.38 8.82 7.29
N THR A 58 3.88 7.86 6.50
CA THR A 58 5.26 7.92 6.00
C THR A 58 5.47 9.10 5.05
N PRO A 59 6.68 9.61 4.90
CA PRO A 59 7.05 10.37 3.71
C PRO A 59 6.73 9.55 2.45
N SER A 60 6.72 10.19 1.27
CA SER A 60 6.65 9.46 0.01
C SER A 60 7.87 8.53 -0.11
N ILE A 61 7.63 7.22 -0.15
CA ILE A 61 8.66 6.19 -0.28
C ILE A 61 8.59 5.56 -1.67
N LEU A 62 9.76 5.21 -2.22
CA LEU A 62 9.89 4.61 -3.55
C LEU A 62 9.97 3.08 -3.47
N THR A 63 10.38 2.56 -2.32
CA THR A 63 10.59 1.13 -2.07
C THR A 63 10.04 0.77 -0.70
N THR A 64 9.74 -0.52 -0.49
CA THR A 64 9.32 -1.05 0.80
C THR A 64 10.30 -0.63 1.89
N THR A 65 9.78 -0.01 2.93
CA THR A 65 10.56 0.58 4.04
C THR A 65 10.02 0.07 5.37
N THR A 66 10.92 -0.21 6.31
CA THR A 66 10.55 -0.64 7.66
C THR A 66 10.70 0.53 8.63
N TYR A 67 9.67 0.76 9.42
CA TYR A 67 9.64 1.68 10.55
C TYR A 67 9.48 0.92 11.85
N TYR A 68 9.71 1.58 12.96
CA TYR A 68 9.71 0.95 14.27
C TYR A 68 8.87 1.75 15.25
N VAL A 69 8.14 1.06 16.12
CA VAL A 69 7.30 1.71 17.12
C VAL A 69 7.53 1.07 18.50
N GLU A 70 7.60 1.89 19.53
CA GLU A 70 7.65 1.47 20.92
C GLU A 70 6.59 2.19 21.74
N ALA A 71 6.22 1.61 22.88
CA ALA A 71 5.22 2.16 23.79
C ALA A 71 5.84 2.51 25.15
N GLY A 72 5.27 3.51 25.84
CA GLY A 72 5.60 3.88 27.21
C GLY A 72 6.15 5.29 27.34
N ASP A 73 6.34 5.74 28.57
CA ASP A 73 6.87 7.05 28.91
C ASP A 73 8.22 6.96 29.65
N ILE A 74 8.20 6.64 30.93
CA ILE A 74 9.40 6.50 31.76
C ILE A 74 10.16 5.23 31.40
N CYS A 75 9.43 4.11 31.29
CA CYS A 75 9.95 2.85 30.76
C CYS A 75 9.39 2.62 29.35
N ARG A 76 10.21 2.08 28.46
CA ARG A 76 9.85 1.79 27.08
C ARG A 76 9.74 0.29 26.85
N SER A 77 8.79 -0.11 26.01
CA SER A 77 8.70 -1.46 25.46
C SER A 77 9.83 -1.76 24.48
N ASN A 78 9.89 -2.96 23.94
CA ASN A 78 10.69 -3.22 22.76
C ASN A 78 10.14 -2.44 21.55
N ARG A 79 11.03 -2.15 20.60
CA ARG A 79 10.63 -1.62 19.29
C ARG A 79 10.13 -2.75 18.40
N ILE A 80 8.92 -2.58 17.87
CA ILE A 80 8.27 -3.51 16.95
C ILE A 80 8.40 -2.95 15.54
N ALA A 81 8.86 -3.79 14.61
CA ALA A 81 8.99 -3.45 13.20
C ALA A 81 7.61 -3.37 12.54
N VAL A 82 7.39 -2.34 11.72
CA VAL A 82 6.16 -2.13 10.93
C VAL A 82 6.56 -1.83 9.50
N ILE A 83 6.02 -2.59 8.55
CA ILE A 83 6.42 -2.54 7.14
C ILE A 83 5.44 -1.69 6.34
N ALA A 84 5.95 -0.66 5.69
CA ALA A 84 5.29 0.08 4.62
C ALA A 84 5.72 -0.52 3.28
N SER A 85 4.86 -1.34 2.67
CA SER A 85 5.17 -2.03 1.42
C SER A 85 4.84 -1.18 0.21
N ILE A 86 5.73 -1.15 -0.78
CA ILE A 86 5.47 -0.60 -2.11
C ILE A 86 5.39 -1.78 -3.08
N ASN A 87 4.19 -2.02 -3.59
CA ASN A 87 3.93 -3.03 -4.59
C ASN A 87 4.08 -2.41 -5.99
N ALA A 88 4.51 -3.21 -6.96
CA ALA A 88 4.55 -2.75 -8.35
C ALA A 88 3.14 -2.38 -8.83
N VAL A 89 3.05 -1.38 -9.69
CA VAL A 89 1.85 -1.09 -10.45
C VAL A 89 1.83 -1.99 -11.68
N SER A 90 0.69 -2.62 -11.93
CA SER A 90 0.50 -3.42 -13.14
C SER A 90 0.42 -2.49 -14.36
N GLU A 91 1.13 -2.84 -15.42
CA GLU A 91 1.16 -2.09 -16.67
C GLU A 91 0.78 -2.98 -17.85
N ILE A 92 0.05 -2.41 -18.81
CA ILE A 92 -0.13 -3.03 -20.12
C ILE A 92 1.18 -2.84 -20.89
N SER A 93 1.90 -3.92 -21.13
CA SER A 93 3.22 -3.89 -21.79
C SER A 93 3.11 -3.72 -23.32
N SER A 94 2.03 -4.20 -23.91
CA SER A 94 1.67 -3.98 -25.32
C SER A 94 0.20 -4.17 -25.55
N PHE A 95 -0.30 -3.57 -26.63
CA PHE A 95 -1.67 -3.78 -27.13
C PHE A 95 -1.69 -3.70 -28.66
N THR A 96 -2.67 -4.36 -29.28
CA THR A 96 -2.87 -4.34 -30.72
C THR A 96 -4.21 -3.68 -31.01
N SER A 97 -4.19 -2.60 -31.81
CA SER A 97 -5.39 -2.05 -32.41
C SER A 97 -5.71 -2.82 -33.69
N SER A 98 -6.97 -3.13 -33.90
CA SER A 98 -7.44 -3.87 -35.08
C SER A 98 -8.49 -3.06 -35.81
N ASN A 99 -8.64 -3.30 -37.12
CA ASN A 99 -9.61 -2.62 -37.95
C ASN A 99 -10.40 -3.61 -38.84
N SER A 100 -11.57 -3.22 -39.25
CA SER A 100 -12.43 -3.97 -40.18
C SER A 100 -12.97 -3.05 -41.28
N CYS A 101 -13.22 -3.61 -42.46
CA CYS A 101 -13.95 -2.93 -43.52
C CYS A 101 -15.44 -3.27 -43.40
N GLY A 102 -16.24 -2.28 -42.94
CA GLY A 102 -17.67 -2.46 -42.67
C GLY A 102 -17.95 -2.94 -41.25
N GLU A 103 -19.20 -3.30 -40.98
CA GLU A 103 -19.66 -3.80 -39.69
C GLU A 103 -18.98 -5.13 -39.34
N GLY A 104 -18.63 -5.31 -38.07
CA GLY A 104 -17.95 -6.55 -37.67
C GLY A 104 -17.66 -6.66 -36.19
N ILE A 105 -17.31 -7.88 -35.78
CA ILE A 105 -16.72 -8.18 -34.49
C ILE A 105 -15.21 -8.15 -34.66
N ILE A 106 -14.51 -7.45 -33.79
CA ILE A 106 -13.07 -7.25 -33.86
C ILE A 106 -12.45 -7.88 -32.60
N THR A 107 -11.37 -8.63 -32.78
CA THR A 107 -10.57 -9.13 -31.66
C THR A 107 -9.50 -8.10 -31.32
N LEU A 108 -9.49 -7.64 -30.08
CA LEU A 108 -8.45 -6.81 -29.49
C LEU A 108 -7.54 -7.68 -28.62
N GLU A 109 -6.28 -7.31 -28.55
CA GLU A 109 -5.29 -8.03 -27.78
C GLU A 109 -4.49 -7.04 -26.91
N ALA A 110 -4.17 -7.47 -25.67
CA ALA A 110 -3.29 -6.76 -24.77
C ALA A 110 -2.44 -7.75 -23.96
N ILE A 111 -1.24 -7.33 -23.57
CA ILE A 111 -0.32 -8.14 -22.79
C ILE A 111 0.04 -7.40 -21.50
N SER A 112 -0.09 -8.12 -20.40
CA SER A 112 0.32 -7.67 -19.06
C SER A 112 0.86 -8.87 -18.26
N SER A 113 1.62 -8.60 -17.21
CA SER A 113 2.01 -9.60 -16.19
C SER A 113 0.83 -10.03 -15.32
N ASP A 114 -0.18 -9.18 -15.21
CA ASP A 114 -1.37 -9.38 -14.37
C ASP A 114 -2.62 -9.60 -15.21
N PRO A 115 -3.69 -10.15 -14.62
CA PRO A 115 -4.96 -10.35 -15.31
C PRO A 115 -5.52 -9.05 -15.88
N ILE A 116 -5.92 -9.07 -17.17
CA ILE A 116 -6.47 -7.93 -17.90
C ILE A 116 -7.99 -7.94 -17.77
N SER A 117 -8.56 -6.75 -17.58
CA SER A 117 -9.99 -6.47 -17.62
C SER A 117 -10.29 -5.43 -18.66
N TRP A 118 -11.35 -5.64 -19.47
CA TRP A 118 -11.77 -4.77 -20.57
C TRP A 118 -13.02 -3.99 -20.19
N TYR A 119 -13.04 -2.69 -20.49
CA TYR A 119 -14.12 -1.78 -20.13
C TYR A 119 -14.59 -0.96 -21.35
N ASP A 120 -15.85 -0.47 -21.29
CA ASP A 120 -16.43 0.44 -22.29
C ASP A 120 -15.90 1.88 -22.18
N SER A 121 -15.44 2.26 -21.01
CA SER A 121 -14.92 3.61 -20.70
C SER A 121 -14.02 3.55 -19.46
N PRO A 122 -13.17 4.58 -19.19
CA PRO A 122 -12.39 4.64 -17.95
C PRO A 122 -13.31 4.62 -16.71
N GLY A 123 -13.21 3.56 -15.90
CA GLY A 123 -14.09 3.33 -14.74
C GLY A 123 -15.53 2.92 -15.08
N GLY A 124 -15.78 2.54 -16.33
CA GLY A 124 -17.10 2.11 -16.84
C GLY A 124 -17.44 0.65 -16.58
N THR A 125 -18.26 0.07 -17.44
CA THR A 125 -18.75 -1.30 -17.31
C THR A 125 -17.70 -2.32 -17.71
N LEU A 126 -17.49 -3.35 -16.90
CA LEU A 126 -16.66 -4.50 -17.24
C LEU A 126 -17.31 -5.29 -18.38
N LEU A 127 -16.59 -5.44 -19.49
CA LEU A 127 -17.05 -6.16 -20.69
C LEU A 127 -16.46 -7.57 -20.79
N GLY A 128 -15.27 -7.78 -20.25
CA GLY A 128 -14.59 -9.07 -20.30
C GLY A 128 -13.25 -9.07 -19.59
N THR A 129 -12.61 -10.25 -19.50
CA THR A 129 -11.29 -10.44 -18.91
C THR A 129 -10.42 -11.33 -19.80
N GLY A 130 -9.09 -11.17 -19.67
CA GLY A 130 -8.10 -11.94 -20.41
C GLY A 130 -7.34 -11.13 -21.47
N ASN A 131 -6.34 -11.75 -22.07
CA ASN A 131 -5.44 -11.10 -23.00
C ASN A 131 -6.08 -10.75 -24.34
N THR A 132 -7.23 -11.36 -24.65
CA THR A 132 -8.01 -11.11 -25.86
C THR A 132 -9.44 -10.72 -25.49
N PHE A 133 -10.00 -9.80 -26.25
CA PHE A 133 -11.39 -9.36 -26.12
C PHE A 133 -12.05 -9.26 -27.50
N ASN A 134 -13.16 -9.98 -27.69
CA ASN A 134 -13.99 -9.84 -28.87
C ASN A 134 -15.03 -8.76 -28.62
N THR A 135 -14.99 -7.70 -29.42
CA THR A 135 -15.98 -6.61 -29.34
C THR A 135 -17.38 -7.12 -29.63
N PRO A 136 -18.42 -6.43 -29.17
CA PRO A 136 -19.76 -6.55 -29.80
C PRO A 136 -19.71 -6.23 -31.30
N LEU A 137 -20.78 -6.50 -32.03
CA LEU A 137 -20.87 -6.07 -33.40
C LEU A 137 -20.75 -4.53 -33.46
N LEU A 138 -19.72 -4.04 -34.12
CA LEU A 138 -19.47 -2.62 -34.30
C LEU A 138 -19.99 -2.15 -35.65
N THR A 139 -20.75 -1.06 -35.64
CA THR A 139 -21.24 -0.35 -36.82
C THR A 139 -20.49 0.97 -37.02
N ALA A 140 -19.69 1.39 -36.07
CA ALA A 140 -18.84 2.57 -36.07
C ALA A 140 -17.60 2.33 -35.20
N SER A 141 -16.57 3.16 -35.37
CA SER A 141 -15.35 3.09 -34.55
C SER A 141 -15.67 3.34 -33.07
N GLN A 142 -15.13 2.48 -32.19
CA GLN A 142 -15.30 2.55 -30.74
C GLN A 142 -13.95 2.29 -30.06
N THR A 143 -13.74 2.93 -28.92
CA THR A 143 -12.57 2.71 -28.05
C THR A 143 -12.98 1.87 -26.84
N PHE A 144 -12.13 0.92 -26.50
CA PHE A 144 -12.24 0.08 -25.30
C PHE A 144 -11.02 0.32 -24.39
N TYR A 145 -11.19 0.06 -23.10
CA TYR A 145 -10.20 0.37 -22.07
C TYR A 145 -9.87 -0.82 -21.22
#